data_1dc01178fe3ef84f38731c6e4696dd37
#
_entry.id   1dc01178fe3ef84f38731c6e4696dd37
#
_cell.length_a   1.000
_cell.length_b   1.000
_cell.length_c   1.000
_cell.angle_alpha   90.00
_cell.angle_beta   90.00
_cell.angle_gamma   90.00
#
_symmetry.space_group_name_H-M   'P 1'
#
loop_
_entity.id
_entity.type
_entity.pdbx_description
1 polymer ?
#
loop_
_entity_poly.entity_id
_entity_poly.type
_entity_poly.pdbx_seq_one_letter_code
_entity_poly.pdbx_strand_id
1 'polypeptide(L)'
;KKYTNFRIGGSPQKVTDDYTVWSNDLLQRVIASKTVIQPGKSTIGHKLIDSDVVYIITNGRGTMEIVEYMNSDEGHGSNPAYGIEHKDSYELSAGDVILVESGDYCKVVNESDHDQLTYLRIFDRGGWRQ
;
A
#
# COMPACT_ATOMS: atom_id res chain seq x y z
N LYS A 1 5.23 -25.02 14.15
CA LYS A 1 3.86 -24.83 13.66
C LYS A 1 3.89 -24.45 12.19
N LYS A 2 3.16 -25.16 11.38
CA LYS A 2 3.17 -24.93 9.94
C LYS A 2 2.33 -23.76 9.50
N TYR A 3 1.24 -23.53 10.19
CA TYR A 3 0.38 -22.39 9.91
C TYR A 3 -0.47 -22.09 11.15
N THR A 4 -1.07 -20.93 11.12
CA THR A 4 -2.02 -20.53 12.14
C THR A 4 -3.19 -19.81 11.46
N ASN A 5 -4.36 -19.98 12.05
CA ASN A 5 -5.54 -19.27 11.61
C ASN A 5 -5.70 -18.02 12.49
N PHE A 6 -5.80 -16.86 11.90
CA PHE A 6 -5.91 -15.62 12.66
C PHE A 6 -6.74 -14.60 11.91
N ARG A 7 -7.17 -13.60 12.64
CA ARG A 7 -7.84 -12.43 12.07
C ARG A 7 -6.95 -11.22 12.24
N ILE A 8 -6.88 -10.41 11.19
CA ILE A 8 -6.21 -9.13 11.31
C ILE A 8 -7.21 -8.15 11.91
N GLY A 9 -6.99 -7.80 13.16
CA GLY A 9 -7.89 -6.94 13.90
C GLY A 9 -7.33 -6.67 15.29
N GLY A 10 -8.22 -6.45 16.26
CA GLY A 10 -7.81 -6.10 17.61
C GLY A 10 -7.49 -4.62 17.70
N SER A 11 -6.44 -4.28 18.44
CA SER A 11 -6.01 -2.88 18.55
C SER A 11 -5.37 -2.43 17.25
N PRO A 12 -5.85 -1.34 16.65
CA PRO A 12 -5.26 -0.85 15.41
C PRO A 12 -3.87 -0.29 15.65
N GLN A 13 -3.01 -0.43 14.64
CA GLN A 13 -1.67 0.12 14.67
C GLN A 13 -1.68 1.62 14.43
N LYS A 14 -2.58 2.09 13.58
CA LYS A 14 -2.68 3.50 13.20
C LYS A 14 -4.13 3.84 12.98
N VAL A 15 -4.57 4.96 13.56
CA VAL A 15 -5.93 5.48 13.39
C VAL A 15 -5.82 6.93 12.99
N THR A 16 -6.44 7.29 11.88
CA THR A 16 -6.62 8.68 11.49
C THR A 16 -8.09 8.88 11.15
N ASP A 17 -8.50 10.13 10.92
CA ASP A 17 -9.86 10.41 10.48
C ASP A 17 -10.15 9.80 9.11
N ASP A 18 -9.13 9.59 8.31
CA ASP A 18 -9.25 9.15 6.94
C ASP A 18 -9.17 7.63 6.80
N TYR A 19 -8.36 6.98 7.62
CA TYR A 19 -8.18 5.53 7.49
C TYR A 19 -7.63 4.92 8.77
N THR A 20 -7.80 3.59 8.88
CA THR A 20 -7.33 2.79 10.01
C THR A 20 -6.52 1.61 9.49
N VAL A 21 -5.42 1.31 10.16
CA VAL A 21 -4.52 0.22 9.79
C VAL A 21 -4.36 -0.73 10.97
N TRP A 22 -4.52 -2.02 10.70
CA TRP A 22 -4.17 -3.12 11.60
C TRP A 22 -3.04 -3.90 10.97
N SER A 23 -2.15 -4.45 11.78
CA SER A 23 -1.05 -5.26 11.28
C SER A 23 -0.87 -6.52 12.10
N ASN A 24 -0.39 -7.56 11.44
CA ASN A 24 -0.05 -8.82 12.06
C ASN A 24 1.37 -9.19 11.67
N ASP A 25 2.24 -9.36 12.67
CA ASP A 25 3.65 -9.63 12.48
C ASP A 25 4.07 -10.99 13.06
N LEU A 26 3.17 -11.94 13.09
CA LEU A 26 3.44 -13.26 13.65
C LEU A 26 4.49 -14.04 12.82
N LEU A 27 4.54 -13.82 11.54
CA LEU A 27 5.50 -14.50 10.68
C LEU A 27 6.84 -13.80 10.69
N GLN A 28 7.89 -14.55 10.40
CA GLN A 28 9.23 -13.99 10.45
C GLN A 28 9.60 -13.13 9.25
N ARG A 29 9.04 -13.45 8.10
CA ARG A 29 9.46 -12.80 6.85
C ARG A 29 8.46 -11.83 6.27
N VAL A 30 7.20 -12.03 6.52
CA VAL A 30 6.16 -11.19 5.93
C VAL A 30 5.26 -10.62 7.01
N ILE A 31 4.75 -9.44 6.73
CA ILE A 31 3.76 -8.74 7.53
C ILE A 31 2.46 -8.75 6.75
N ALA A 32 1.36 -9.07 7.40
CA ALA A 32 0.03 -8.93 6.83
C ALA A 32 -0.67 -7.75 7.50
N SER A 33 -1.19 -6.85 6.70
CA SER A 33 -1.82 -5.63 7.19
C SER A 33 -3.19 -5.47 6.55
N LYS A 34 -4.13 -4.89 7.28
CA LYS A 34 -5.46 -4.57 6.79
C LYS A 34 -5.66 -3.07 6.93
N THR A 35 -6.16 -2.44 5.88
CA THR A 35 -6.46 -1.02 5.88
C THR A 35 -7.91 -0.81 5.50
N VAL A 36 -8.58 0.07 6.24
CA VAL A 36 -9.94 0.53 5.94
C VAL A 36 -9.89 2.02 5.72
N ILE A 37 -10.28 2.46 4.52
CA ILE A 37 -10.30 3.87 4.16
C ILE A 37 -11.76 4.35 4.16
N GLN A 38 -12.01 5.45 4.84
CA GLN A 38 -13.35 6.02 4.92
C GLN A 38 -13.81 6.57 3.58
N PRO A 39 -15.11 6.70 3.36
CA PRO A 39 -15.63 7.24 2.09
C PRO A 39 -15.03 8.60 1.75
N GLY A 40 -14.60 8.76 0.50
CA GLY A 40 -14.04 10.00 0.01
C GLY A 40 -12.64 10.33 0.47
N LYS A 41 -12.00 9.43 1.21
CA LYS A 41 -10.69 9.67 1.80
C LYS A 41 -9.60 8.85 1.11
N SER A 42 -8.36 9.11 1.49
CA SER A 42 -7.23 8.42 0.90
C SER A 42 -6.14 8.19 1.94
N THR A 43 -5.22 7.27 1.61
CA THR A 43 -3.98 7.15 2.38
C THR A 43 -3.05 8.30 2.03
N ILE A 44 -2.02 8.49 2.85
CA ILE A 44 -1.01 9.52 2.59
C ILE A 44 -0.14 9.11 1.40
N GLY A 45 0.04 7.83 1.20
CA GLY A 45 0.96 7.33 0.20
C GLY A 45 2.26 6.87 0.83
N HIS A 46 2.77 5.78 0.32
CA HIS A 46 3.95 5.14 0.88
C HIS A 46 4.85 4.61 -0.20
N LYS A 47 6.13 4.56 0.13
CA LYS A 47 7.13 3.88 -0.66
C LYS A 47 7.85 2.91 0.27
N LEU A 48 7.85 1.62 -0.06
CA LEU A 48 8.61 0.63 0.68
C LEU A 48 9.92 0.38 -0.04
N ILE A 49 11.00 0.48 0.72
CA ILE A 49 12.33 0.19 0.22
C ILE A 49 12.65 -1.25 0.62
N ASP A 50 13.22 -2.01 -0.31
CA ASP A 50 13.59 -3.41 -0.09
C ASP A 50 12.41 -4.34 0.20
N SER A 51 11.24 -3.98 -0.28
CA SER A 51 10.07 -4.83 -0.14
C SER A 51 9.12 -4.65 -1.30
N ASP A 52 8.74 -5.76 -1.89
CA ASP A 52 7.58 -5.81 -2.77
C ASP A 52 6.33 -5.83 -1.91
N VAL A 53 5.23 -5.39 -2.46
CA VAL A 53 3.95 -5.35 -1.76
C VAL A 53 2.87 -5.96 -2.62
N VAL A 54 2.06 -6.82 -2.00
CA VAL A 54 0.84 -7.33 -2.62
C VAL A 54 -0.34 -6.64 -1.94
N TYR A 55 -1.20 -6.03 -2.74
CA TYR A 55 -2.46 -5.47 -2.27
C TYR A 55 -3.59 -6.39 -2.71
N ILE A 56 -4.49 -6.70 -1.82
CA ILE A 56 -5.67 -7.53 -2.10
C ILE A 56 -6.90 -6.74 -1.70
N ILE A 57 -7.70 -6.33 -2.66
CA ILE A 57 -8.89 -5.53 -2.39
C ILE A 57 -10.02 -6.47 -1.97
N THR A 58 -10.54 -6.28 -0.78
CA THR A 58 -11.58 -7.16 -0.25
C THR A 58 -12.97 -6.54 -0.29
N ASN A 59 -13.07 -5.22 -0.14
CA ASN A 59 -14.36 -4.55 -0.14
C ASN A 59 -14.23 -3.15 -0.74
N GLY A 60 -15.23 -2.76 -1.48
CA GLY A 60 -15.31 -1.40 -1.99
C GLY A 60 -14.65 -1.21 -3.34
N ARG A 61 -14.54 0.05 -3.74
CA ARG A 61 -13.92 0.46 -5.00
C ARG A 61 -13.14 1.75 -4.79
N GLY A 62 -12.12 1.94 -5.60
CA GLY A 62 -11.30 3.13 -5.51
C GLY A 62 -10.28 3.19 -6.62
N THR A 63 -9.25 3.95 -6.38
CA THR A 63 -8.14 4.14 -7.33
C THR A 63 -6.82 3.99 -6.61
N MET A 64 -5.89 3.32 -7.26
CA MET A 64 -4.50 3.27 -6.80
C MET A 64 -3.64 4.08 -7.73
N GLU A 65 -2.88 5.01 -7.16
CA GLU A 65 -1.88 5.80 -7.87
C GLU A 65 -0.51 5.23 -7.57
N ILE A 66 0.21 4.85 -8.60
CA ILE A 66 1.57 4.35 -8.46
C ILE A 66 2.51 5.30 -9.18
N VAL A 67 3.54 5.75 -8.47
CA VAL A 67 4.53 6.65 -9.03
C VAL A 67 5.88 5.96 -9.04
N GLU A 68 6.45 5.85 -10.23
CA GLU A 68 7.77 5.33 -10.46
C GLU A 68 8.71 6.49 -10.69
N TYR A 69 9.78 6.56 -9.93
CA TYR A 69 10.80 7.56 -10.17
C TYR A 69 11.90 6.94 -11.01
N MET A 70 11.94 7.34 -12.25
CA MET A 70 12.97 6.88 -13.16
C MET A 70 14.14 7.84 -13.07
N ASN A 71 15.20 7.40 -12.47
CA ASN A 71 16.42 8.20 -12.46
C ASN A 71 16.98 8.26 -13.85
N SER A 72 17.15 9.44 -14.37
CA SER A 72 17.97 9.61 -15.52
C SER A 72 19.42 9.60 -15.07
N ASP A 73 19.82 8.48 -14.61
CA ASP A 73 21.09 8.33 -13.97
C ASP A 73 22.23 8.36 -14.93
N GLU A 74 21.96 8.51 -16.16
CA GLU A 74 22.99 8.48 -17.18
C GLU A 74 23.96 9.62 -16.99
N GLY A 75 24.45 9.73 -15.79
CA GLY A 75 25.45 10.68 -15.46
C GLY A 75 24.95 12.08 -15.18
N HIS A 76 23.68 12.21 -15.18
CA HIS A 76 23.10 13.54 -14.97
C HIS A 76 22.45 13.67 -13.64
N GLY A 77 22.78 12.80 -12.74
CA GLY A 77 22.24 12.82 -11.40
C GLY A 77 22.60 14.06 -10.61
N SER A 78 23.35 14.94 -11.21
CA SER A 78 23.65 16.21 -10.58
C SER A 78 22.42 17.04 -10.28
N ASN A 79 21.31 16.73 -10.91
CA ASN A 79 20.10 17.46 -10.64
C ASN A 79 18.93 16.53 -10.40
N PRO A 80 18.65 16.19 -9.14
CA PRO A 80 17.58 15.26 -8.79
C PRO A 80 16.20 15.77 -9.17
N ALA A 81 16.06 17.06 -9.42
CA ALA A 81 14.76 17.60 -9.85
C ALA A 81 14.34 17.09 -11.21
N TYR A 82 15.27 16.53 -11.94
CA TYR A 82 14.99 15.99 -13.27
C TYR A 82 14.73 14.50 -13.30
N GLY A 83 14.53 13.89 -12.15
CA GLY A 83 14.05 12.52 -12.12
C GLY A 83 12.74 12.45 -12.90
N ILE A 84 12.64 11.53 -13.82
CA ILE A 84 11.41 11.36 -14.58
C ILE A 84 10.42 10.64 -13.71
N GLU A 85 9.30 11.29 -13.48
CA GLU A 85 8.21 10.71 -12.73
C GLU A 85 7.24 10.08 -13.71
N HIS A 86 6.97 8.80 -13.52
CA HIS A 86 5.97 8.08 -14.28
C HIS A 86 4.85 7.70 -13.34
N LYS A 87 3.66 8.20 -13.62
CA LYS A 87 2.50 8.01 -12.77
C LYS A 87 1.43 7.22 -13.49
N ASP A 88 1.01 6.13 -12.88
CA ASP A 88 -0.11 5.32 -13.36
C ASP A 88 -1.23 5.34 -12.35
N SER A 89 -2.46 5.25 -12.84
CA SER A 89 -3.65 5.13 -12.01
C SER A 89 -4.42 3.89 -12.42
N TYR A 90 -4.84 3.11 -11.44
CA TYR A 90 -5.59 1.88 -11.66
C TYR A 90 -6.88 1.93 -10.87
N GLU A 91 -7.98 1.53 -11.51
CA GLU A 91 -9.23 1.34 -10.79
C GLU A 91 -9.16 0.07 -9.98
N LEU A 92 -9.67 0.14 -8.76
CA LEU A 92 -9.67 -0.98 -7.82
C LEU A 92 -11.10 -1.42 -7.53
N SER A 93 -11.31 -2.72 -7.47
CA SER A 93 -12.57 -3.27 -6.98
C SER A 93 -12.30 -4.57 -6.22
N ALA A 94 -13.28 -5.00 -5.44
CA ALA A 94 -13.15 -6.20 -4.63
C ALA A 94 -12.77 -7.39 -5.50
N GLY A 95 -11.77 -8.14 -5.06
CA GLY A 95 -11.21 -9.27 -5.79
C GLY A 95 -9.93 -8.95 -6.56
N ASP A 96 -9.60 -7.68 -6.70
CA ASP A 96 -8.37 -7.30 -7.40
C ASP A 96 -7.15 -7.54 -6.54
N VAL A 97 -6.07 -7.93 -7.21
CA VAL A 97 -4.75 -8.09 -6.60
C VAL A 97 -3.78 -7.21 -7.37
N ILE A 98 -3.09 -6.35 -6.65
CA ILE A 98 -2.14 -5.42 -7.25
C ILE A 98 -0.74 -5.73 -6.71
N LEU A 99 0.21 -5.85 -7.62
CA LEU A 99 1.59 -6.13 -7.29
C LEU A 99 2.40 -4.85 -7.47
N VAL A 100 3.03 -4.41 -6.39
CA VAL A 100 3.82 -3.17 -6.41
C VAL A 100 5.26 -3.50 -6.08
N GLU A 101 6.16 -3.14 -6.98
CA GLU A 101 7.58 -3.39 -6.79
C GLU A 101 8.17 -2.49 -5.71
N SER A 102 9.21 -2.99 -5.10
CA SER A 102 10.00 -2.24 -4.13
C SER A 102 10.42 -0.90 -4.72
N GLY A 103 10.28 0.15 -3.94
CA GLY A 103 10.72 1.48 -4.33
C GLY A 103 9.66 2.34 -5.01
N ASP A 104 8.56 1.76 -5.44
CA ASP A 104 7.49 2.54 -6.04
C ASP A 104 6.64 3.19 -4.96
N TYR A 105 6.27 4.43 -5.21
CA TYR A 105 5.36 5.16 -4.34
C TYR A 105 3.93 4.76 -4.69
N CYS A 106 3.12 4.55 -3.68
CA CYS A 106 1.77 4.06 -3.88
C CYS A 106 0.80 4.76 -2.93
N LYS A 107 -0.33 5.21 -3.48
CA LYS A 107 -1.38 5.88 -2.73
C LYS A 107 -2.72 5.30 -3.14
N VAL A 108 -3.60 5.05 -2.18
CA VAL A 108 -4.93 4.50 -2.43
C VAL A 108 -5.99 5.54 -2.09
N VAL A 109 -6.91 5.74 -3.00
CA VAL A 109 -8.02 6.71 -2.85
C VAL A 109 -9.34 5.95 -2.86
N ASN A 110 -10.18 6.20 -1.86
CA ASN A 110 -11.54 5.71 -1.84
C ASN A 110 -12.45 6.77 -2.45
N GLU A 111 -12.93 6.51 -3.65
CA GLU A 111 -13.75 7.47 -4.38
C GLU A 111 -15.24 7.34 -4.09
N SER A 112 -15.64 6.34 -3.32
CA SER A 112 -17.04 6.19 -2.95
C SER A 112 -17.46 7.23 -1.93
N ASP A 113 -18.66 7.75 -2.05
CA ASP A 113 -19.23 8.67 -1.07
C ASP A 113 -19.87 7.94 0.12
N HIS A 114 -20.06 6.64 0.01
CA HIS A 114 -20.85 5.89 0.97
C HIS A 114 -20.13 4.71 1.57
N ASP A 115 -19.28 4.04 0.80
CA ASP A 115 -18.73 2.76 1.20
C ASP A 115 -17.27 2.88 1.62
N GLN A 116 -16.89 2.10 2.61
CA GLN A 116 -15.50 1.95 2.98
C GLN A 116 -14.77 1.14 1.92
N LEU A 117 -13.49 1.42 1.75
CA LEU A 117 -12.60 0.63 0.92
C LEU A 117 -11.66 -0.15 1.85
N THR A 118 -11.67 -1.46 1.72
CA THR A 118 -10.87 -2.33 2.57
C THR A 118 -9.93 -3.17 1.72
N TYR A 119 -8.69 -3.23 2.14
CA TYR A 119 -7.71 -4.08 1.46
C TYR A 119 -6.71 -4.65 2.44
N LEU A 120 -6.09 -5.74 2.01
CA LEU A 120 -4.98 -6.35 2.71
C LEU A 120 -3.69 -5.98 1.98
N ARG A 121 -2.63 -5.79 2.74
CA ARG A 121 -1.28 -5.64 2.22
C ARG A 121 -0.41 -6.74 2.80
N ILE A 122 0.38 -7.36 1.94
CA ILE A 122 1.36 -8.35 2.37
C ILE A 122 2.71 -7.88 1.86
N PHE A 123 3.66 -7.72 2.75
CA PHE A 123 4.95 -7.19 2.40
C PHE A 123 6.05 -7.79 3.27
N ASP A 124 7.28 -7.62 2.83
CA ASP A 124 8.44 -8.16 3.53
C ASP A 124 8.67 -7.44 4.85
N ARG A 125 9.06 -8.19 5.87
CA ARG A 125 9.29 -7.63 7.20
C ARG A 125 10.41 -6.58 7.18
N GLY A 126 11.35 -6.69 6.25
CA GLY A 126 12.36 -5.67 6.09
C GLY A 126 11.78 -4.32 5.73
N GLY A 127 10.70 -4.29 4.94
CA GLY A 127 9.98 -3.07 4.58
C GLY A 127 9.21 -2.46 5.74
N TRP A 128 8.92 -3.24 6.76
CA TRP A 128 8.21 -2.78 7.95
C TRP A 128 8.93 -1.64 8.67
N ARG A 129 10.23 -1.63 8.57
CA ARG A 129 11.06 -0.67 9.29
C ARG A 129 11.24 0.66 8.58
N GLN A 130 10.69 0.78 7.40
CA GLN A 130 10.85 1.99 6.60
C GLN A 130 9.81 3.06 6.93
#